data_62725343c3bb47cab5d360045f5b9f6c
#
_entry.id   62725343c3bb47cab5d360045f5b9f6c
#
_cell.length_a   1.000
_cell.length_b   1.000
_cell.length_c   1.000
_cell.angle_alpha   90.00
_cell.angle_beta   90.00
_cell.angle_gamma   90.00
#
_symmetry.space_group_name_H-M   'P 1'
#
loop_
_entity.id
_entity.type
_entity.pdbx_description
1 polymer ?
#
loop_
_entity_poly.entity_id
_entity_poly.type
_entity_poly.pdbx_seq_one_letter_code
_entity_poly.pdbx_strand_id
1 'polypeptide(L)'
;CIRDSSYTNDPNFQDLYYVGEIKSITIPELKKEFPSLTNQELETIQKYPGREGYNRNRNNDSDLVQVIYFEYKSYIDQVFKVKNTDNGLEKVLEKPDTFNPPESDNFDRVSRTIEVLFTGAKVMGVEQMLKWEMSENMTRPKSDLTKVNMNYNIVAPHMYQGRIDSLVGRITGFADMIQLTSLKLQQVIARMVPDGVFVDVDGLAEVDLGN
;
A
#
# COMPACT_ATOMS: atom_id res chain seq x y z
N CYS A 1 3.59 -0.96 -1.45
CA CYS A 1 2.56 -1.74 -0.74
C CYS A 1 2.75 -3.20 -0.99
N ILE A 2 2.83 -3.99 0.09
CA ILE A 2 2.74 -5.44 0.01
C ILE A 2 1.28 -5.78 0.31
N ARG A 3 0.69 -6.53 -0.57
CA ARG A 3 -0.68 -7.02 -0.44
C ARG A 3 -0.70 -8.49 -0.77
N ASP A 4 -1.72 -9.16 -0.32
CA ASP A 4 -2.00 -10.53 -0.70
C ASP A 4 -1.99 -10.67 -2.23
N SER A 5 -1.55 -11.82 -2.72
CA SER A 5 -1.59 -12.17 -4.14
C SER A 5 -3.02 -12.22 -4.70
N SER A 6 -4.03 -12.21 -3.83
CA SER A 6 -5.42 -12.07 -4.23
C SER A 6 -5.69 -10.66 -4.77
N TYR A 7 -6.29 -10.61 -5.92
CA TYR A 7 -6.66 -9.34 -6.56
C TYR A 7 -7.85 -8.73 -5.82
N THR A 8 -7.62 -7.59 -5.17
CA THR A 8 -8.69 -6.82 -4.56
C THR A 8 -9.07 -5.62 -5.40
N ASN A 9 -10.35 -5.30 -5.44
CA ASN A 9 -10.89 -4.05 -5.96
C ASN A 9 -11.41 -3.16 -4.84
N ASP A 10 -11.36 -3.63 -3.60
CA ASP A 10 -11.80 -2.88 -2.43
C ASP A 10 -10.72 -1.87 -1.99
N PRO A 11 -11.01 -0.56 -2.02
CA PRO A 11 -10.06 0.46 -1.58
C PRO A 11 -9.76 0.40 -0.08
N ASN A 12 -10.60 -0.28 0.72
CA ASN A 12 -10.44 -0.44 2.15
C ASN A 12 -9.79 -1.78 2.53
N PHE A 13 -9.46 -2.63 1.57
CA PHE A 13 -8.81 -3.94 1.78
C PHE A 13 -9.56 -4.90 2.72
N GLN A 14 -10.90 -4.78 2.83
CA GLN A 14 -11.68 -5.59 3.76
C GLN A 14 -11.78 -7.06 3.37
N ASP A 15 -11.59 -7.36 2.08
CA ASP A 15 -11.55 -8.70 1.50
C ASP A 15 -10.21 -9.42 1.67
N LEU A 16 -9.18 -8.72 2.18
CA LEU A 16 -7.85 -9.29 2.40
C LEU A 16 -7.64 -9.75 3.85
N TYR A 17 -6.77 -10.74 4.01
CA TYR A 17 -6.34 -11.23 5.32
C TYR A 17 -5.15 -10.45 5.87
N TYR A 18 -4.29 -9.94 5.00
CA TYR A 18 -3.15 -9.12 5.40
C TYR A 18 -2.89 -7.99 4.40
N VAL A 19 -2.39 -6.91 4.89
CA VAL A 19 -1.98 -5.75 4.11
C VAL A 19 -0.79 -5.10 4.79
N GLY A 20 0.09 -4.50 4.02
CA GLY A 20 1.25 -3.83 4.58
C GLY A 20 1.88 -2.83 3.63
N GLU A 21 2.76 -2.02 4.17
CA GLU A 21 3.54 -1.04 3.44
C GLU A 21 5.02 -1.15 3.79
N ILE A 22 5.88 -0.88 2.82
CA ILE A 22 7.32 -0.78 3.03
C ILE A 22 7.67 0.70 3.07
N LYS A 23 8.29 1.11 4.17
CA LYS A 23 8.84 2.46 4.35
C LYS A 23 10.35 2.39 4.43
N SER A 24 11.02 3.38 3.83
CA SER A 24 12.44 3.61 4.04
C SER A 24 12.58 4.70 5.09
N ILE A 25 13.13 4.36 6.23
CA ILE A 25 13.33 5.27 7.36
C ILE A 25 14.81 5.31 7.75
N THR A 26 15.23 6.38 8.37
CA THR A 26 16.61 6.52 8.88
C THR A 26 16.78 5.77 10.19
N ILE A 27 18.02 5.37 10.52
CA ILE A 27 18.32 4.69 11.79
C ILE A 27 17.93 5.53 13.02
N PRO A 28 18.14 6.86 13.06
CA PRO A 28 17.64 7.68 14.15
C PRO A 28 16.13 7.69 14.30
N GLU A 29 15.39 7.70 13.18
CA GLU A 29 13.93 7.59 13.19
C GLU A 29 13.48 6.23 13.69
N LEU A 30 14.15 5.15 13.23
CA LEU A 30 13.88 3.79 13.69
C LEU A 30 14.04 3.69 15.22
N LYS A 31 15.12 4.25 15.78
CA LYS A 31 15.36 4.26 17.23
C LYS A 31 14.33 5.10 17.99
N LYS A 32 13.85 6.19 17.39
CA LYS A 32 12.80 7.03 17.99
C LYS A 32 11.46 6.29 18.03
N GLU A 33 11.13 5.57 16.97
CA GLU A 33 9.87 4.82 16.86
C GLU A 33 9.87 3.54 17.70
N PHE A 34 11.04 2.88 17.78
CA PHE A 34 11.23 1.64 18.55
C PHE A 34 12.35 1.80 19.61
N PRO A 35 12.07 2.46 20.72
CA PRO A 35 13.08 2.74 21.75
C PRO A 35 13.59 1.47 22.46
N SER A 36 12.89 0.35 22.32
CA SER A 36 13.29 -0.96 22.88
C SER A 36 14.50 -1.60 22.17
N LEU A 37 14.89 -1.09 20.98
CA LEU A 37 16.01 -1.62 20.23
C LEU A 37 17.35 -1.35 20.94
N THR A 38 18.13 -2.43 21.07
CA THR A 38 19.49 -2.36 21.62
C THR A 38 20.47 -1.83 20.57
N ASN A 39 21.60 -1.29 21.04
CA ASN A 39 22.65 -0.80 20.13
C ASN A 39 23.22 -1.93 19.26
N GLN A 40 23.30 -3.17 19.77
CA GLN A 40 23.78 -4.33 19.01
C GLN A 40 22.83 -4.70 17.87
N GLU A 41 21.53 -4.62 18.12
CA GLU A 41 20.50 -4.85 17.08
C GLU A 41 20.57 -3.76 16.00
N LEU A 42 20.76 -2.51 16.38
CA LEU A 42 20.93 -1.41 15.43
C LEU A 42 22.18 -1.58 14.56
N GLU A 43 23.31 -2.05 15.11
CA GLU A 43 24.50 -2.36 14.34
C GLU A 43 24.26 -3.53 13.35
N THR A 44 23.49 -4.53 13.77
CA THR A 44 23.11 -5.65 12.90
C THR A 44 22.23 -5.17 11.74
N ILE A 45 21.25 -4.33 12.04
CA ILE A 45 20.36 -3.73 11.04
C ILE A 45 21.17 -2.86 10.06
N GLN A 46 22.15 -2.12 10.53
CA GLN A 46 23.01 -1.27 9.70
C GLN A 46 23.90 -2.09 8.76
N LYS A 47 24.37 -3.26 9.20
CA LYS A 47 25.19 -4.18 8.38
C LYS A 47 24.40 -4.86 7.26
N TYR A 48 23.12 -5.07 7.47
CA TYR A 48 22.21 -5.71 6.50
C TYR A 48 21.09 -4.76 6.07
N PRO A 49 21.42 -3.65 5.39
CA PRO A 49 20.36 -2.85 4.76
C PRO A 49 19.72 -3.72 3.70
N GLY A 50 18.43 -4.00 3.80
CA GLY A 50 17.64 -4.83 2.88
C GLY A 50 17.59 -4.32 1.43
N ARG A 51 18.74 -4.06 0.86
CA ARG A 51 18.96 -3.38 -0.42
C ARG A 51 19.02 -4.30 -1.64
N GLU A 52 18.80 -5.59 -1.48
CA GLU A 52 18.76 -6.47 -2.64
C GLU A 52 17.48 -6.23 -3.43
N GLY A 53 17.55 -5.36 -4.43
CA GLY A 53 16.59 -5.29 -5.51
C GLY A 53 16.07 -3.92 -5.93
N TYR A 54 16.21 -2.88 -5.15
CA TYR A 54 15.72 -1.54 -5.54
C TYR A 54 16.83 -0.48 -5.54
N ASN A 55 17.27 -0.10 -6.75
CA ASN A 55 18.17 1.01 -7.07
C ASN A 55 19.62 0.92 -6.57
N ARG A 56 20.46 0.17 -7.30
CA ARG A 56 21.92 0.25 -7.24
C ARG A 56 22.53 1.62 -7.59
N ASN A 57 21.74 2.62 -7.91
CA ASN A 57 22.21 3.89 -8.47
C ASN A 57 22.09 5.13 -7.57
N ARG A 58 21.79 4.98 -6.28
CA ARG A 58 21.88 6.11 -5.35
C ARG A 58 23.01 5.90 -4.36
N ASN A 59 24.15 6.48 -4.71
CA ASN A 59 25.42 6.39 -3.98
C ASN A 59 25.44 7.12 -2.62
N ASN A 60 24.31 7.57 -2.05
CA ASN A 60 24.32 8.40 -0.84
C ASN A 60 23.30 8.04 0.25
N ASP A 61 22.54 6.96 0.12
CA ASP A 61 21.53 6.58 1.13
C ASP A 61 22.01 5.40 2.00
N SER A 62 23.22 5.51 2.56
CA SER A 62 23.78 4.46 3.43
C SER A 62 23.02 4.26 4.74
N ASP A 63 22.21 5.24 5.16
CA ASP A 63 21.56 5.24 6.45
C ASP A 63 20.06 4.92 6.42
N LEU A 64 19.51 4.60 5.25
CA LEU A 64 18.11 4.24 5.11
C LEU A 64 17.91 2.72 5.28
N VAL A 65 16.99 2.36 6.14
CA VAL A 65 16.56 0.99 6.40
C VAL A 65 15.13 0.82 5.92
N GLN A 66 14.86 -0.30 5.24
CA GLN A 66 13.50 -0.65 4.83
C GLN A 66 12.80 -1.41 5.94
N VAL A 67 11.67 -0.89 6.37
CA VAL A 67 10.80 -1.51 7.36
C VAL A 67 9.46 -1.82 6.71
N ILE A 68 8.99 -3.04 6.88
CA ILE A 68 7.65 -3.44 6.53
C ILE A 68 6.75 -3.27 7.76
N TYR A 69 5.71 -2.46 7.61
CA TYR A 69 4.59 -2.35 8.54
C TYR A 69 3.43 -3.13 7.96
N PHE A 70 2.82 -3.99 8.74
CA PHE A 70 1.75 -4.84 8.24
C PHE A 70 0.67 -5.08 9.30
N GLU A 71 -0.50 -5.33 8.80
CA GLU A 71 -1.64 -5.81 9.58
C GLU A 71 -2.14 -7.13 8.98
N TYR A 72 -2.59 -8.03 9.85
CA TYR A 72 -3.23 -9.26 9.41
C TYR A 72 -4.36 -9.65 10.34
N LYS A 73 -5.38 -10.27 9.75
CA LYS A 73 -6.52 -10.81 10.46
C LYS A 73 -6.19 -12.20 11.00
N SER A 74 -6.58 -12.45 12.23
CA SER A 74 -6.51 -13.76 12.87
C SER A 74 -7.80 -14.03 13.60
N TYR A 75 -7.95 -15.21 14.15
CA TYR A 75 -9.14 -15.64 14.87
C TYR A 75 -8.78 -15.97 16.31
N ILE A 76 -9.62 -15.51 17.22
CA ILE A 76 -9.56 -15.91 18.62
C ILE A 76 -10.93 -16.37 19.08
N ASP A 77 -10.95 -17.30 20.02
CA ASP A 77 -12.17 -17.74 20.64
C ASP A 77 -12.46 -16.91 21.90
N GLN A 78 -13.62 -16.28 21.91
CA GLN A 78 -14.15 -15.65 23.11
C GLN A 78 -15.03 -16.65 23.85
N VAL A 79 -14.74 -16.88 25.12
CA VAL A 79 -15.49 -17.77 25.99
C VAL A 79 -16.29 -16.96 26.98
N PHE A 80 -17.56 -17.24 27.06
CA PHE A 80 -18.50 -16.60 27.99
C PHE A 80 -19.05 -17.62 28.96
N LYS A 81 -19.10 -17.23 30.23
CA LYS A 81 -19.88 -17.89 31.26
C LYS A 81 -21.23 -17.24 31.29
N VAL A 82 -22.27 -18.01 30.94
CA VAL A 82 -23.65 -17.59 31.07
C VAL A 82 -24.20 -18.18 32.37
N LYS A 83 -24.68 -17.33 33.26
CA LYS A 83 -25.36 -17.73 34.48
C LYS A 83 -26.86 -17.49 34.32
N ASN A 84 -27.62 -18.54 34.38
CA ASN A 84 -29.09 -18.47 34.43
C ASN A 84 -29.53 -18.16 35.87
N THR A 85 -30.21 -17.05 36.04
CA THR A 85 -30.77 -16.65 37.35
C THR A 85 -32.22 -17.07 37.42
N ASP A 86 -32.68 -17.49 38.60
CA ASP A 86 -34.04 -17.96 38.85
C ASP A 86 -35.14 -16.96 38.42
N ASN A 87 -34.78 -15.71 38.21
CA ASN A 87 -35.67 -14.65 37.71
C ASN A 87 -35.68 -14.52 36.16
N GLY A 88 -35.08 -15.46 35.42
CA GLY A 88 -35.02 -15.43 33.96
C GLY A 88 -34.05 -14.40 33.38
N LEU A 89 -33.19 -13.78 34.19
CA LEU A 89 -32.13 -12.89 33.74
C LEU A 89 -30.86 -13.68 33.57
N GLU A 90 -30.28 -13.60 32.36
CA GLU A 90 -28.99 -14.17 32.04
C GLU A 90 -27.87 -13.17 32.38
N LYS A 91 -26.90 -13.60 33.18
CA LYS A 91 -25.67 -12.83 33.41
C LYS A 91 -24.52 -13.44 32.63
N VAL A 92 -23.98 -12.67 31.65
CA VAL A 92 -22.90 -13.09 30.81
C VAL A 92 -21.59 -12.45 31.28
N LEU A 93 -20.54 -13.26 31.47
CA LEU A 93 -19.22 -12.83 31.89
C LEU A 93 -18.19 -13.45 30.93
N GLU A 94 -17.31 -12.62 30.34
CA GLU A 94 -16.20 -13.09 29.57
C GLU A 94 -15.15 -13.79 30.43
N LYS A 95 -14.61 -14.89 29.95
CA LYS A 95 -13.66 -15.76 30.64
C LYS A 95 -12.51 -16.14 29.71
N PRO A 96 -11.32 -16.49 30.26
CA PRO A 96 -10.24 -17.06 29.47
C PRO A 96 -10.67 -18.35 28.76
N ASP A 97 -10.00 -18.68 27.66
CA ASP A 97 -10.27 -19.88 26.85
C ASP A 97 -10.19 -21.17 27.63
N THR A 98 -9.33 -21.21 28.67
CA THR A 98 -9.14 -22.36 29.56
C THR A 98 -10.25 -22.55 30.56
N PHE A 99 -11.26 -21.64 30.58
CA PHE A 99 -12.33 -21.73 31.56
C PHE A 99 -13.27 -22.90 31.29
N ASN A 100 -13.35 -23.82 32.23
CA ASN A 100 -14.38 -24.85 32.28
C ASN A 100 -15.35 -24.52 33.43
N PRO A 101 -16.65 -24.42 33.15
CA PRO A 101 -17.63 -24.19 34.19
C PRO A 101 -17.67 -25.41 35.15
N PRO A 102 -17.93 -25.20 36.46
CA PRO A 102 -18.23 -26.30 37.35
C PRO A 102 -19.49 -27.04 36.86
N GLU A 103 -19.53 -28.34 37.06
CA GLU A 103 -20.68 -29.16 36.72
C GLU A 103 -21.87 -28.75 37.61
N SER A 104 -22.62 -27.75 37.20
CA SER A 104 -23.84 -27.28 37.86
C SER A 104 -24.80 -26.77 36.81
N ASP A 105 -26.05 -27.07 36.93
CA ASP A 105 -27.15 -26.77 36.01
C ASP A 105 -27.37 -25.25 35.75
N ASN A 106 -26.70 -24.40 36.51
CA ASN A 106 -26.93 -22.95 36.46
C ASN A 106 -25.90 -22.18 35.61
N PHE A 107 -24.94 -22.86 34.97
CA PHE A 107 -23.89 -22.22 34.21
C PHE A 107 -23.67 -22.91 32.88
N ASP A 108 -23.77 -22.13 31.83
CA ASP A 108 -23.44 -22.58 30.47
C ASP A 108 -22.13 -21.92 29.98
N ARG A 109 -21.37 -22.68 29.21
CA ARG A 109 -20.21 -22.16 28.47
C ARG A 109 -20.62 -21.92 27.03
N VAL A 110 -20.57 -20.67 26.62
CA VAL A 110 -20.77 -20.29 25.22
C VAL A 110 -19.46 -19.76 24.66
N SER A 111 -19.00 -20.33 23.55
CA SER A 111 -17.84 -19.84 22.85
C SER A 111 -18.23 -19.34 21.46
N ARG A 112 -17.59 -18.28 21.04
CA ARG A 112 -17.69 -17.77 19.67
C ARG A 112 -16.31 -17.40 19.15
N THR A 113 -16.06 -17.67 17.89
CA THR A 113 -14.83 -17.25 17.22
C THR A 113 -15.03 -15.87 16.63
N ILE A 114 -14.11 -14.96 16.90
CA ILE A 114 -14.13 -13.60 16.37
C ILE A 114 -12.82 -13.31 15.64
N GLU A 115 -12.89 -12.47 14.62
CA GLU A 115 -11.72 -11.91 13.98
C GLU A 115 -11.07 -10.86 14.87
N VAL A 116 -9.74 -10.87 14.89
CA VAL A 116 -8.89 -9.85 15.52
C VAL A 116 -7.82 -9.39 14.55
N LEU A 117 -7.37 -8.16 14.73
CA LEU A 117 -6.35 -7.55 13.92
C LEU A 117 -5.04 -7.50 14.71
N PHE A 118 -3.98 -8.03 14.11
CA PHE A 118 -2.63 -7.91 14.63
C PHE A 118 -1.85 -6.91 13.79
N THR A 119 -1.06 -6.09 14.46
CA THR A 119 -0.12 -5.15 13.83
C THR A 119 1.30 -5.59 14.08
N GLY A 120 2.13 -5.48 13.06
CA GLY A 120 3.53 -5.83 13.15
C GLY A 120 4.42 -4.88 12.36
N ALA A 121 5.66 -4.80 12.77
CA ALA A 121 6.72 -4.12 12.04
C ALA A 121 7.98 -5.00 12.02
N LYS A 122 8.59 -5.14 10.86
CA LYS A 122 9.78 -5.96 10.66
C LYS A 122 10.79 -5.25 9.76
N VAL A 123 12.06 -5.36 10.09
CA VAL A 123 13.14 -4.89 9.22
C VAL A 123 13.32 -5.84 8.06
N MET A 124 13.38 -5.31 6.84
CA MET A 124 13.62 -6.11 5.64
C MET A 124 15.07 -6.60 5.60
N GLY A 125 15.27 -7.87 5.27
CA GLY A 125 16.60 -8.49 5.20
C GLY A 125 17.19 -8.96 6.53
N VAL A 126 16.50 -8.70 7.66
CA VAL A 126 16.88 -9.17 8.99
C VAL A 126 15.70 -9.93 9.59
N GLU A 127 15.97 -10.97 10.39
CA GLU A 127 14.89 -11.73 11.04
C GLU A 127 14.25 -10.98 12.22
N GLN A 128 14.76 -9.80 12.54
CA GLN A 128 14.31 -9.00 13.67
C GLN A 128 12.88 -8.49 13.49
N MET A 129 12.02 -8.87 14.42
CA MET A 129 10.70 -8.30 14.57
C MET A 129 10.78 -7.08 15.51
N LEU A 130 10.32 -5.93 15.04
CA LEU A 130 10.32 -4.69 15.82
C LEU A 130 9.10 -4.56 16.71
N LYS A 131 7.96 -4.98 16.18
CA LYS A 131 6.67 -4.90 16.85
C LYS A 131 5.79 -6.07 16.40
N TRP A 132 5.07 -6.63 17.35
CA TRP A 132 4.07 -7.66 17.09
C TRP A 132 3.06 -7.65 18.22
N GLU A 133 1.90 -7.09 17.98
CA GLU A 133 0.86 -6.97 19.01
C GLU A 133 -0.53 -7.01 18.40
N MET A 134 -1.51 -7.34 19.21
CA MET A 134 -2.90 -7.18 18.84
C MET A 134 -3.25 -5.69 18.81
N SER A 135 -3.90 -5.26 17.73
CA SER A 135 -4.30 -3.86 17.58
C SER A 135 -5.31 -3.46 18.65
N GLU A 136 -5.03 -2.36 19.36
CA GLU A 136 -5.96 -1.82 20.36
C GLU A 136 -7.16 -1.12 19.72
N ASN A 137 -6.97 -0.54 18.54
CA ASN A 137 -7.97 0.26 17.83
C ASN A 137 -8.69 -0.52 16.72
N MET A 138 -9.22 -1.69 17.07
CA MET A 138 -10.00 -2.49 16.13
C MET A 138 -11.39 -1.90 15.90
N THR A 139 -11.72 -1.64 14.65
CA THR A 139 -13.08 -1.27 14.24
C THR A 139 -13.80 -2.46 13.65
N ARG A 140 -15.08 -2.58 13.95
CA ARG A 140 -15.92 -3.69 13.48
C ARG A 140 -17.07 -3.16 12.64
N PRO A 141 -17.45 -3.84 11.55
CA PRO A 141 -18.60 -3.46 10.76
C PRO A 141 -19.88 -3.68 11.59
N LYS A 142 -20.84 -2.75 11.47
CA LYS A 142 -22.13 -2.86 12.20
C LYS A 142 -22.97 -4.06 11.74
N SER A 143 -22.73 -4.54 10.52
CA SER A 143 -23.43 -5.70 9.95
C SER A 143 -23.00 -7.03 10.56
N ASP A 144 -21.74 -7.12 11.01
CA ASP A 144 -21.17 -8.35 11.55
C ASP A 144 -20.07 -8.01 12.56
N LEU A 145 -20.41 -8.10 13.84
CA LEU A 145 -19.49 -7.80 14.93
C LEU A 145 -18.41 -8.87 15.14
N THR A 146 -18.50 -10.00 14.47
CA THR A 146 -17.47 -11.04 14.51
C THR A 146 -16.29 -10.73 13.60
N LYS A 147 -16.47 -9.85 12.62
CA LYS A 147 -15.43 -9.40 11.68
C LYS A 147 -14.72 -8.16 12.17
N VAL A 148 -13.51 -7.96 11.68
CA VAL A 148 -12.70 -6.77 11.95
C VAL A 148 -12.35 -6.07 10.64
N ASN A 149 -12.35 -4.74 10.65
CA ASN A 149 -11.93 -3.93 9.52
C ASN A 149 -10.41 -3.73 9.55
N MET A 150 -9.79 -3.70 8.36
CA MET A 150 -8.42 -3.22 8.20
C MET A 150 -8.35 -1.71 8.44
N ASN A 151 -7.23 -1.22 8.96
CA ASN A 151 -6.98 0.21 9.15
C ASN A 151 -6.35 0.87 7.92
N TYR A 152 -5.97 0.07 6.91
CA TYR A 152 -5.41 0.57 5.67
C TYR A 152 -6.49 0.97 4.69
N ASN A 153 -6.31 2.15 4.09
CA ASN A 153 -7.14 2.65 3.00
C ASN A 153 -6.26 3.12 1.85
N ILE A 154 -6.71 2.89 0.64
CA ILE A 154 -6.03 3.35 -0.56
C ILE A 154 -6.92 4.33 -1.31
N VAL A 155 -6.34 5.46 -1.71
CA VAL A 155 -6.98 6.38 -2.64
C VAL A 155 -6.21 6.30 -3.95
N ALA A 156 -6.84 5.73 -4.96
CA ALA A 156 -6.24 5.57 -6.28
C ALA A 156 -7.22 6.04 -7.36
N PRO A 157 -6.74 6.78 -8.38
CA PRO A 157 -7.60 7.27 -9.46
C PRO A 157 -8.19 6.12 -10.28
N HIS A 158 -7.48 5.03 -10.37
CA HIS A 158 -7.94 3.80 -11.01
C HIS A 158 -7.27 2.59 -10.37
N MET A 159 -8.10 1.64 -9.93
CA MET A 159 -7.65 0.36 -9.41
C MET A 159 -8.40 -0.76 -10.12
N TYR A 160 -7.67 -1.66 -10.77
CA TYR A 160 -8.23 -2.81 -11.46
C TYR A 160 -7.41 -4.06 -11.14
N GLN A 161 -8.08 -5.09 -10.66
CA GLN A 161 -7.45 -6.35 -10.24
C GLN A 161 -6.19 -6.11 -9.37
N GLY A 162 -6.33 -5.18 -8.43
CA GLY A 162 -5.25 -4.85 -7.54
C GLY A 162 -4.09 -4.06 -8.13
N ARG A 163 -4.09 -3.72 -9.40
CA ARG A 163 -3.12 -2.81 -10.02
C ARG A 163 -3.62 -1.39 -9.91
N ILE A 164 -2.73 -0.51 -9.52
CA ILE A 164 -3.00 0.91 -9.43
C ILE A 164 -2.30 1.58 -10.61
N ASP A 165 -3.09 2.20 -11.46
CA ASP A 165 -2.59 2.99 -12.58
C ASP A 165 -2.55 4.46 -12.17
N SER A 166 -1.38 5.08 -12.30
CA SER A 166 -1.28 6.51 -12.07
C SER A 166 -1.91 7.30 -13.21
N LEU A 167 -2.54 8.42 -12.88
CA LEU A 167 -3.09 9.33 -13.88
C LEU A 167 -2.00 9.82 -14.83
N VAL A 168 -0.82 10.13 -14.29
CA VAL A 168 0.36 10.55 -15.06
C VAL A 168 0.79 9.47 -16.04
N GLY A 169 0.89 8.20 -15.62
CA GLY A 169 1.26 7.09 -16.50
C GLY A 169 0.28 6.91 -17.66
N ARG A 170 -1.01 7.17 -17.46
CA ARG A 170 -2.02 7.11 -18.52
C ARG A 170 -1.91 8.28 -19.51
N ILE A 171 -1.51 9.45 -19.03
CA ILE A 171 -1.39 10.66 -19.86
C ILE A 171 -0.08 10.66 -20.67
N THR A 172 0.99 10.02 -20.19
CA THR A 172 2.31 10.01 -20.81
C THR A 172 2.25 9.60 -22.28
N GLY A 173 1.49 8.55 -22.63
CA GLY A 173 1.35 8.11 -24.01
C GLY A 173 0.72 9.16 -24.93
N PHE A 174 -0.23 9.94 -24.44
CA PHE A 174 -0.82 11.06 -25.20
C PHE A 174 0.17 12.22 -25.35
N ALA A 175 0.95 12.53 -24.31
CA ALA A 175 1.98 13.55 -24.37
C ALA A 175 3.06 13.20 -25.40
N ASP A 176 3.50 11.95 -25.42
CA ASP A 176 4.47 11.46 -26.42
C ASP A 176 3.91 11.57 -27.85
N MET A 177 2.63 11.24 -28.04
CA MET A 177 1.97 11.36 -29.36
C MET A 177 1.91 12.83 -29.81
N ILE A 178 1.55 13.75 -28.92
CA ILE A 178 1.54 15.20 -29.19
C ILE A 178 2.93 15.68 -29.58
N GLN A 179 3.95 15.26 -28.82
CA GLN A 179 5.33 15.63 -29.09
C GLN A 179 5.81 15.13 -30.47
N LEU A 180 5.55 13.85 -30.79
CA LEU A 180 5.90 13.28 -32.09
C LEU A 180 5.18 13.99 -33.24
N THR A 181 3.91 14.31 -33.06
CA THR A 181 3.11 15.04 -34.06
C THR A 181 3.67 16.45 -34.29
N SER A 182 4.02 17.15 -33.20
CA SER A 182 4.65 18.47 -33.27
C SER A 182 5.98 18.44 -34.02
N LEU A 183 6.83 17.44 -33.73
CA LEU A 183 8.11 17.27 -34.40
C LEU A 183 7.91 16.96 -35.90
N LYS A 184 6.97 16.10 -36.26
CA LYS A 184 6.65 15.85 -37.67
C LYS A 184 6.13 17.07 -38.38
N LEU A 185 5.25 17.86 -37.73
CA LEU A 185 4.75 19.10 -38.26
C LEU A 185 5.90 20.10 -38.53
N GLN A 186 6.81 20.24 -37.57
CA GLN A 186 8.00 21.09 -37.73
C GLN A 186 8.86 20.64 -38.88
N GLN A 187 9.07 19.33 -39.06
CA GLN A 187 9.82 18.76 -40.18
C GLN A 187 9.14 19.05 -41.53
N VAL A 188 7.81 18.94 -41.60
CA VAL A 188 7.05 19.28 -42.82
C VAL A 188 7.18 20.76 -43.12
N ILE A 189 7.00 21.62 -42.13
CA ILE A 189 7.13 23.08 -42.33
C ILE A 189 8.58 23.45 -42.80
N ALA A 190 9.60 22.84 -42.20
CA ALA A 190 10.99 23.09 -42.57
C ALA A 190 11.32 22.61 -44.00
N ARG A 191 10.58 21.62 -44.51
CA ARG A 191 10.73 21.13 -45.89
C ARG A 191 9.78 21.77 -46.89
N MET A 192 8.84 22.61 -46.43
CA MET A 192 8.01 23.43 -47.32
C MET A 192 8.84 24.54 -47.91
N VAL A 193 9.69 24.17 -48.85
CA VAL A 193 10.25 25.13 -49.79
C VAL A 193 9.15 25.39 -50.83
N PRO A 194 8.89 26.64 -51.21
CA PRO A 194 7.96 26.89 -52.31
C PRO A 194 8.50 26.17 -53.55
N ASP A 195 7.79 25.16 -54.02
CA ASP A 195 8.19 24.27 -55.09
C ASP A 195 8.22 24.94 -56.47
N GLY A 196 8.11 26.20 -56.52
CA GLY A 196 8.24 26.98 -57.75
C GLY A 196 7.78 28.42 -57.58
N VAL A 197 8.34 29.25 -58.36
CA VAL A 197 7.86 30.60 -58.60
C VAL A 197 7.16 30.57 -59.93
N PHE A 198 5.88 30.84 -59.97
CA PHE A 198 5.18 31.12 -61.20
C PHE A 198 5.68 32.48 -61.69
N VAL A 199 6.50 32.47 -62.67
CA VAL A 199 7.03 33.67 -63.29
C VAL A 199 6.27 33.89 -64.59
N ASP A 200 5.61 35.01 -64.72
CA ASP A 200 5.05 35.42 -65.99
C ASP A 200 6.23 35.77 -66.92
N VAL A 201 6.29 35.00 -68.00
CA VAL A 201 7.41 35.12 -68.97
C VAL A 201 7.35 36.44 -69.71
N ASP A 202 6.17 36.98 -69.90
CA ASP A 202 5.99 38.30 -70.58
C ASP A 202 6.39 39.43 -69.63
N GLY A 203 6.19 39.31 -68.31
CA GLY A 203 6.65 40.27 -67.30
C GLY A 203 8.16 40.24 -67.10
N LEU A 204 8.84 39.10 -67.33
CA LEU A 204 10.30 39.01 -67.27
C LEU A 204 11.01 39.67 -68.43
N ALA A 205 10.36 39.81 -69.58
CA ALA A 205 10.87 40.50 -70.75
C ALA A 205 10.95 42.04 -70.55
N GLU A 206 10.20 42.56 -69.59
CA GLU A 206 10.20 44.02 -69.27
C GLU A 206 11.25 44.35 -68.19
N VAL A 207 11.82 43.37 -67.48
CA VAL A 207 12.91 43.60 -66.52
C VAL A 207 14.20 43.70 -67.29
N ASP A 208 14.57 44.93 -67.59
CA ASP A 208 15.88 45.26 -68.13
C ASP A 208 16.93 44.86 -67.09
N LEU A 209 17.57 43.71 -67.32
CA LEU A 209 18.71 43.25 -66.57
C LEU A 209 19.94 44.15 -67.02
N GLY A 210 19.92 45.40 -66.54
CA GLY A 210 20.94 46.36 -66.82
C GLY A 210 22.34 45.76 -66.78
N ASN A 211 23.00 45.82 -67.85
CA ASN A 211 24.43 45.51 -68.00
C ASN A 211 25.25 46.38 -67.08
#